data_27b1edcfb2ddee8cf53be3101e8cb18c
#
_entry.id   27b1edcfb2ddee8cf53be3101e8cb18c
#
_cell.length_a   1.000
_cell.length_b   1.000
_cell.length_c   1.000
_cell.angle_alpha   90.00
_cell.angle_beta   90.00
_cell.angle_gamma   90.00
#
_symmetry.space_group_name_H-M   'P 1'
#
loop_
_entity.id
_entity.type
_entity.pdbx_description
1 polymer ?
#
loop_
_entity_poly.entity_id
_entity_poly.type
_entity_poly.pdbx_seq_one_letter_code
_entity_poly.pdbx_strand_id
1 'polypeptide(L)'
;PSVAQSYAKNLSAYKKEDGYLEGESCIVSWCLGHLAEYAQPEEYDPKYEKWQFDDLPILPETWKLKVSKDKKKQFEVIKTLMNRSDVEYLVNGCDAGREGELIFQRVYDLAGCRKPVKRLWISSMEDAAIQKSFQTMKSGEEYKNLCMAAVCRAQADWLIGMNGTRAYTTRYFKRLVVGRVQTPTLAMLAERQERIEHFQKEAFYKVALTDGKLTVVSENIANEEAADLLAALCNGSTAVVTQMKKERKKSFPPKLYDLT
;
A
#
# COMPACT_ATOMS: atom_id res chain seq x y z
N PRO A 1 6.19 13.98 -12.36
CA PRO A 1 6.10 15.23 -13.11
C PRO A 1 4.67 15.66 -13.43
N SER A 2 3.76 14.73 -13.81
CA SER A 2 2.37 15.09 -14.18
C SER A 2 1.58 15.75 -13.05
N VAL A 3 1.61 15.19 -11.86
CA VAL A 3 0.96 15.78 -10.67
C VAL A 3 1.52 17.17 -10.36
N ALA A 4 2.84 17.33 -10.38
CA ALA A 4 3.47 18.63 -10.16
C ALA A 4 3.07 19.67 -11.22
N GLN A 5 2.90 19.24 -12.48
CA GLN A 5 2.38 20.13 -13.55
C GLN A 5 0.95 20.57 -13.29
N SER A 6 0.08 19.68 -12.79
CA SER A 6 -1.29 20.03 -12.42
C SER A 6 -1.32 21.04 -11.27
N TYR A 7 -0.45 20.87 -10.26
CA TYR A 7 -0.32 21.85 -9.17
C TYR A 7 0.21 23.18 -9.67
N ALA A 8 1.26 23.17 -10.49
CA ALA A 8 1.88 24.37 -11.05
C ALA A 8 0.89 25.18 -11.90
N LYS A 9 0.06 24.50 -12.72
CA LYS A 9 -1.02 25.14 -13.49
C LYS A 9 -1.98 25.89 -12.57
N ASN A 10 -2.44 25.26 -11.50
CA ASN A 10 -3.39 25.86 -10.54
C ASN A 10 -2.75 26.98 -9.68
N LEU A 11 -1.43 27.04 -9.59
CA LEU A 11 -0.66 28.04 -8.86
C LEU A 11 0.00 29.09 -9.77
N SER A 12 -0.29 29.07 -11.07
CA SER A 12 0.32 29.97 -12.06
C SER A 12 1.87 29.92 -12.09
N ALA A 13 2.45 28.74 -11.82
CA ALA A 13 3.89 28.53 -11.88
C ALA A 13 4.28 27.96 -13.26
N TYR A 14 4.52 28.83 -14.22
CA TYR A 14 4.74 28.45 -15.63
C TYR A 14 6.21 28.49 -16.07
N LYS A 15 7.08 29.17 -15.35
CA LYS A 15 8.49 29.25 -15.72
C LYS A 15 9.16 27.90 -15.47
N LYS A 16 9.59 27.24 -16.54
CA LYS A 16 10.21 25.93 -16.47
C LYS A 16 11.72 26.06 -16.24
N GLU A 17 12.18 25.42 -15.18
CA GLU A 17 13.58 25.31 -14.81
C GLU A 17 13.99 23.83 -14.72
N ASP A 18 15.30 23.58 -14.56
CA ASP A 18 15.78 22.21 -14.42
C ASP A 18 15.37 21.60 -13.06
N GLY A 19 14.40 20.70 -13.09
CA GLY A 19 13.91 20.00 -11.90
C GLY A 19 12.79 20.71 -11.13
N TYR A 20 12.28 21.88 -11.58
CA TYR A 20 11.17 22.57 -10.94
C TYR A 20 10.43 23.53 -11.89
N LEU A 21 9.28 24.03 -11.45
CA LEU A 21 8.49 25.09 -12.08
C LEU A 21 8.38 26.25 -11.10
N GLU A 22 8.59 27.46 -11.58
CA GLU A 22 8.58 28.69 -10.74
C GLU A 22 7.46 29.63 -11.19
N GLY A 23 6.75 30.18 -10.21
CA GLY A 23 5.77 31.23 -10.34
C GLY A 23 6.18 32.45 -9.54
N GLU A 24 5.34 33.47 -9.52
CA GLU A 24 5.63 34.71 -8.77
C GLU A 24 5.68 34.49 -7.26
N SER A 25 4.85 33.61 -6.71
CA SER A 25 4.71 33.37 -5.27
C SER A 25 4.97 31.94 -4.84
N CYS A 26 5.33 31.04 -5.75
CA CYS A 26 5.53 29.64 -5.43
C CYS A 26 6.50 28.95 -6.36
N ILE A 27 7.08 27.85 -5.85
CA ILE A 27 7.95 26.96 -6.60
C ILE A 27 7.36 25.55 -6.45
N VAL A 28 7.25 24.83 -7.56
CA VAL A 28 6.75 23.45 -7.60
C VAL A 28 7.84 22.54 -8.11
N SER A 29 8.30 21.64 -7.27
CA SER A 29 9.25 20.60 -7.64
C SER A 29 8.65 19.22 -7.39
N TRP A 30 9.35 18.15 -7.75
CA TRP A 30 8.82 16.79 -7.68
C TRP A 30 9.88 15.78 -7.29
N CYS A 31 9.46 14.74 -6.59
CA CYS A 31 10.25 13.54 -6.41
C CYS A 31 10.03 12.56 -7.58
N LEU A 32 11.05 11.83 -7.97
CA LEU A 32 10.99 10.72 -8.92
C LEU A 32 10.87 9.40 -8.15
N GLY A 33 9.73 9.17 -7.51
CA GLY A 33 9.56 8.13 -6.50
C GLY A 33 10.40 8.43 -5.25
N HIS A 34 10.90 7.39 -4.56
CA HIS A 34 11.79 7.58 -3.43
C HIS A 34 13.16 8.11 -3.88
N LEU A 35 13.54 9.30 -3.45
CA LEU A 35 14.87 9.88 -3.68
C LEU A 35 15.90 9.39 -2.67
N ALA A 36 15.42 8.92 -1.52
CA ALA A 36 16.22 8.46 -0.41
C ALA A 36 15.79 7.07 0.06
N GLU A 37 16.76 6.29 0.47
CA GLU A 37 16.61 4.93 0.96
C GLU A 37 17.44 4.70 2.22
N TYR A 38 17.13 3.63 2.96
CA TYR A 38 18.01 3.20 4.04
C TYR A 38 19.32 2.64 3.49
N ALA A 39 20.40 2.89 4.22
CA ALA A 39 21.71 2.34 3.92
C ALA A 39 21.69 0.80 3.84
N GLN A 40 22.59 0.25 3.05
CA GLN A 40 22.77 -1.20 2.99
C GLN A 40 23.52 -1.69 4.23
N PRO A 41 23.41 -2.97 4.61
CA PRO A 41 24.06 -3.51 5.79
C PRO A 41 25.57 -3.22 5.90
N GLU A 42 26.30 -3.31 4.80
CA GLU A 42 27.73 -3.03 4.74
C GLU A 42 28.10 -1.56 5.02
N GLU A 43 27.13 -0.66 4.90
CA GLU A 43 27.32 0.75 5.24
C GLU A 43 27.14 1.03 6.74
N TYR A 44 26.62 0.06 7.49
CA TYR A 44 26.57 0.06 8.95
C TYR A 44 27.84 -0.55 9.54
N ASP A 45 28.24 -1.73 9.03
CA ASP A 45 29.46 -2.43 9.44
C ASP A 45 30.02 -3.21 8.23
N PRO A 46 31.30 -3.01 7.85
CA PRO A 46 31.95 -3.72 6.74
C PRO A 46 31.87 -5.25 6.82
N LYS A 47 31.74 -5.84 8.02
CA LYS A 47 31.58 -7.28 8.18
C LYS A 47 30.38 -7.84 7.42
N TYR A 48 29.32 -7.03 7.21
CA TYR A 48 28.13 -7.41 6.49
C TYR A 48 28.28 -7.44 4.96
N GLU A 49 29.46 -7.11 4.41
CA GLU A 49 29.72 -7.21 2.98
C GLU A 49 29.64 -8.68 2.50
N LYS A 50 30.23 -9.58 3.29
CA LYS A 50 30.07 -11.02 3.09
C LYS A 50 28.84 -11.53 3.84
N TRP A 51 27.97 -12.21 3.13
CA TRP A 51 26.77 -12.74 3.75
C TRP A 51 27.09 -14.01 4.53
N GLN A 52 26.99 -13.96 5.83
CA GLN A 52 27.19 -15.06 6.75
C GLN A 52 25.96 -15.22 7.64
N PHE A 53 25.57 -16.48 7.91
CA PHE A 53 24.40 -16.76 8.74
C PHE A 53 24.59 -16.29 10.18
N ASP A 54 25.82 -16.43 10.70
CA ASP A 54 26.17 -16.10 12.08
C ASP A 54 26.17 -14.57 12.37
N ASP A 55 26.14 -13.74 11.32
CA ASP A 55 26.02 -12.28 11.46
C ASP A 55 24.56 -11.80 11.63
N LEU A 56 23.59 -12.72 11.58
CA LEU A 56 22.18 -12.40 11.67
C LEU A 56 21.65 -12.55 13.11
N PRO A 57 20.69 -11.73 13.53
CA PRO A 57 20.04 -10.67 12.77
C PRO A 57 20.84 -9.36 12.75
N ILE A 58 20.77 -8.63 11.62
CA ILE A 58 21.30 -7.28 11.49
C ILE A 58 20.24 -6.31 12.01
N LEU A 59 20.53 -5.64 13.11
CA LEU A 59 19.63 -4.71 13.79
C LEU A 59 20.32 -3.35 13.95
N PRO A 60 20.08 -2.38 13.06
CA PRO A 60 20.66 -1.05 13.20
C PRO A 60 20.17 -0.34 14.47
N GLU A 61 21.07 0.13 15.31
CA GLU A 61 20.73 0.98 16.46
C GLU A 61 20.27 2.37 15.98
N THR A 62 20.93 2.89 14.95
CA THR A 62 20.59 4.16 14.31
C THR A 62 20.40 3.96 12.81
N TRP A 63 19.30 4.49 12.29
CA TRP A 63 18.96 4.36 10.89
C TRP A 63 19.68 5.41 10.04
N LYS A 64 20.48 4.95 9.07
CA LYS A 64 21.17 5.80 8.11
C LYS A 64 20.35 5.92 6.83
N LEU A 65 20.04 7.15 6.43
CA LEU A 65 19.43 7.45 5.14
C LEU A 65 20.50 7.88 4.15
N LYS A 66 20.34 7.51 2.89
CA LYS A 66 21.19 7.95 1.79
C LYS A 66 20.38 8.31 0.57
N VAL A 67 20.88 9.21 -0.25
CA VAL A 67 20.28 9.55 -1.55
C VAL A 67 20.62 8.46 -2.56
N SER A 68 19.61 7.97 -3.29
CA SER A 68 19.83 7.00 -4.37
C SER A 68 20.72 7.57 -5.46
N LYS A 69 21.70 6.77 -5.94
CA LYS A 69 22.77 7.24 -6.83
C LYS A 69 22.27 7.91 -8.10
N ASP A 70 21.24 7.36 -8.71
CA ASP A 70 20.60 7.81 -9.95
C ASP A 70 19.72 9.06 -9.77
N LYS A 71 19.43 9.46 -8.53
CA LYS A 71 18.50 10.55 -8.19
C LYS A 71 19.18 11.75 -7.52
N LYS A 72 20.50 11.74 -7.42
CA LYS A 72 21.28 12.81 -6.76
C LYS A 72 20.99 14.19 -7.35
N LYS A 73 20.91 14.29 -8.69
CA LYS A 73 20.65 15.57 -9.35
C LYS A 73 19.34 16.20 -8.87
N GLN A 74 18.25 15.46 -8.91
CA GLN A 74 16.96 15.96 -8.48
C GLN A 74 16.90 16.25 -6.97
N PHE A 75 17.59 15.43 -6.17
CA PHE A 75 17.69 15.68 -4.73
C PHE A 75 18.40 17.01 -4.44
N GLU A 76 19.54 17.31 -5.09
CA GLU A 76 20.26 18.57 -4.89
C GLU A 76 19.42 19.79 -5.32
N VAL A 77 18.65 19.68 -6.40
CA VAL A 77 17.69 20.73 -6.78
C VAL A 77 16.70 20.98 -5.65
N ILE A 78 16.03 19.93 -5.16
CA ILE A 78 15.03 20.06 -4.10
C ILE A 78 15.67 20.61 -2.81
N LYS A 79 16.83 20.10 -2.42
CA LYS A 79 17.57 20.57 -1.24
C LYS A 79 17.89 22.07 -1.33
N THR A 80 18.34 22.51 -2.49
CA THR A 80 18.62 23.95 -2.74
C THR A 80 17.36 24.77 -2.61
N LEU A 81 16.25 24.35 -3.25
CA LEU A 81 14.98 25.04 -3.19
C LEU A 81 14.40 25.11 -1.77
N MET A 82 14.43 24.00 -1.03
CA MET A 82 13.94 23.95 0.35
C MET A 82 14.67 24.93 1.27
N ASN A 83 15.96 25.21 1.00
CA ASN A 83 16.80 26.05 1.84
C ASN A 83 16.95 27.49 1.32
N ARG A 84 16.28 27.87 0.23
CA ARG A 84 16.27 29.27 -0.27
C ARG A 84 15.75 30.22 0.79
N SER A 85 16.36 31.37 0.96
CA SER A 85 15.99 32.37 1.97
C SER A 85 14.61 32.99 1.74
N ASP A 86 14.16 33.07 0.49
CA ASP A 86 12.87 33.61 0.07
C ASP A 86 11.70 32.60 0.19
N VAL A 87 11.96 31.35 0.55
CA VAL A 87 10.94 30.35 0.83
C VAL A 87 10.58 30.38 2.31
N GLU A 88 9.36 30.72 2.64
CA GLU A 88 8.86 30.83 4.02
C GLU A 88 8.47 29.47 4.61
N TYR A 89 7.77 28.63 3.86
CA TYR A 89 7.31 27.32 4.28
C TYR A 89 7.28 26.32 3.12
N LEU A 90 7.21 25.05 3.44
CA LEU A 90 7.12 23.97 2.48
C LEU A 90 5.72 23.40 2.44
N VAL A 91 5.33 22.87 1.29
CA VAL A 91 4.08 22.15 1.12
C VAL A 91 4.40 20.70 0.73
N ASN A 92 4.05 19.75 1.60
CA ASN A 92 4.06 18.34 1.23
C ASN A 92 2.84 18.05 0.34
N GLY A 93 3.06 18.04 -0.97
CA GLY A 93 2.09 17.71 -2.01
C GLY A 93 2.26 16.29 -2.57
N CYS A 94 2.99 15.42 -1.88
CA CYS A 94 3.08 14.00 -2.25
C CYS A 94 1.73 13.29 -2.04
N ASP A 95 1.62 12.06 -2.54
CA ASP A 95 0.37 11.28 -2.47
C ASP A 95 -0.27 11.29 -1.09
N ALA A 96 -1.60 11.29 -1.06
CA ALA A 96 -2.38 11.31 0.17
C ALA A 96 -2.34 9.95 0.85
N GLY A 97 -1.27 9.68 1.60
CA GLY A 97 -1.07 8.40 2.26
C GLY A 97 0.29 8.28 2.93
N ARG A 98 0.54 7.12 3.53
CA ARG A 98 1.80 6.80 4.23
C ARG A 98 3.04 6.94 3.34
N GLU A 99 2.96 6.52 2.08
CA GLU A 99 4.08 6.60 1.15
C GLU A 99 4.47 8.06 0.84
N GLY A 100 3.48 8.93 0.62
CA GLY A 100 3.73 10.36 0.39
C GLY A 100 4.37 11.04 1.60
N GLU A 101 3.94 10.68 2.82
CA GLU A 101 4.61 11.14 4.04
C GLU A 101 6.06 10.68 4.11
N LEU A 102 6.33 9.41 3.81
CA LEU A 102 7.68 8.84 3.87
C LEU A 102 8.61 9.47 2.84
N ILE A 103 8.14 9.66 1.60
CA ILE A 103 8.93 10.28 0.53
C ILE A 103 9.34 11.70 0.93
N PHE A 104 8.37 12.50 1.37
CA PHE A 104 8.62 13.88 1.76
C PHE A 104 9.56 13.96 2.98
N GLN A 105 9.28 13.21 4.05
CA GLN A 105 10.05 13.26 5.29
C GLN A 105 11.53 12.91 5.07
N ARG A 106 11.80 11.86 4.32
CA ARG A 106 13.18 11.45 4.01
C ARG A 106 13.98 12.54 3.28
N VAL A 107 13.32 13.21 2.34
CA VAL A 107 13.95 14.31 1.61
C VAL A 107 14.16 15.52 2.51
N TYR A 108 13.16 15.85 3.33
CA TYR A 108 13.20 16.95 4.28
C TYR A 108 14.36 16.79 5.29
N ASP A 109 14.49 15.59 5.87
CA ASP A 109 15.53 15.26 6.84
C ASP A 109 16.92 15.34 6.22
N LEU A 110 17.12 14.72 5.04
CA LEU A 110 18.40 14.73 4.34
C LEU A 110 18.78 16.11 3.77
N ALA A 111 17.81 16.94 3.45
CA ALA A 111 18.05 18.33 3.04
C ALA A 111 18.49 19.21 4.21
N GLY A 112 18.31 18.75 5.46
CA GLY A 112 18.61 19.53 6.67
C GLY A 112 17.70 20.75 6.82
N CYS A 113 16.52 20.74 6.19
CA CYS A 113 15.58 21.84 6.24
C CYS A 113 14.86 21.88 7.59
N ARG A 114 14.58 23.11 8.09
CA ARG A 114 13.86 23.32 9.36
C ARG A 114 12.65 24.25 9.21
N LYS A 115 12.24 24.53 7.98
CA LYS A 115 11.11 25.41 7.71
C LYS A 115 9.80 24.74 8.05
N PRO A 116 8.75 25.52 8.39
CA PRO A 116 7.41 24.99 8.63
C PRO A 116 6.89 24.19 7.43
N VAL A 117 6.13 23.14 7.69
CA VAL A 117 5.55 22.28 6.65
C VAL A 117 4.03 22.36 6.74
N LYS A 118 3.38 22.55 5.61
CA LYS A 118 1.95 22.35 5.44
C LYS A 118 1.70 21.10 4.61
N ARG A 119 0.58 20.42 4.88
CA ARG A 119 0.18 19.22 4.15
C ARG A 119 -0.96 19.53 3.19
N LEU A 120 -0.70 19.30 1.91
CA LEU A 120 -1.71 19.33 0.85
C LEU A 120 -2.25 17.91 0.66
N TRP A 121 -3.51 17.69 1.05
CA TRP A 121 -4.15 16.37 0.97
C TRP A 121 -5.14 16.34 -0.18
N ILE A 122 -4.81 15.63 -1.26
CA ILE A 122 -5.61 15.58 -2.48
C ILE A 122 -5.94 14.13 -2.82
N SER A 123 -7.21 13.83 -3.03
CA SER A 123 -7.73 12.55 -3.49
C SER A 123 -8.30 12.59 -4.92
N SER A 124 -8.38 13.78 -5.53
CA SER A 124 -8.85 13.99 -6.90
C SER A 124 -7.96 15.01 -7.61
N MET A 125 -7.62 14.73 -8.87
CA MET A 125 -6.78 15.62 -9.70
C MET A 125 -7.58 16.64 -10.53
N GLU A 126 -8.86 16.82 -10.23
CA GLU A 126 -9.67 17.89 -10.83
C GLU A 126 -9.23 19.27 -10.33
N ASP A 127 -9.18 20.26 -11.21
CA ASP A 127 -8.69 21.61 -10.89
C ASP A 127 -9.45 22.23 -9.69
N ALA A 128 -10.77 22.04 -9.61
CA ALA A 128 -11.57 22.53 -8.48
C ALA A 128 -11.21 21.87 -7.15
N ALA A 129 -10.93 20.56 -7.16
CA ALA A 129 -10.51 19.83 -5.97
C ALA A 129 -9.11 20.25 -5.52
N ILE A 130 -8.20 20.47 -6.46
CA ILE A 130 -6.85 20.97 -6.20
C ILE A 130 -6.91 22.36 -5.54
N GLN A 131 -7.65 23.29 -6.13
CA GLN A 131 -7.80 24.66 -5.60
C GLN A 131 -8.38 24.66 -4.19
N LYS A 132 -9.45 23.88 -3.96
CA LYS A 132 -10.05 23.74 -2.63
C LYS A 132 -9.05 23.18 -1.61
N SER A 133 -8.24 22.18 -2.01
CA SER A 133 -7.26 21.57 -1.11
C SER A 133 -6.14 22.54 -0.73
N PHE A 134 -5.71 23.41 -1.64
CA PHE A 134 -4.77 24.49 -1.30
C PHE A 134 -5.31 25.48 -0.27
N GLN A 135 -6.62 25.76 -0.31
CA GLN A 135 -7.27 26.65 0.67
C GLN A 135 -7.42 26.00 2.05
N THR A 136 -7.46 24.67 2.12
CA THR A 136 -7.71 23.89 3.33
C THR A 136 -6.51 23.10 3.82
N MET A 137 -5.29 23.49 3.41
CA MET A 137 -4.06 22.86 3.88
C MET A 137 -3.95 22.89 5.40
N LYS A 138 -3.52 21.77 5.96
CA LYS A 138 -3.28 21.62 7.40
C LYS A 138 -1.80 21.71 7.74
N SER A 139 -1.51 21.90 9.03
CA SER A 139 -0.14 21.79 9.52
C SER A 139 0.39 20.38 9.28
N GLY A 140 1.66 20.25 8.90
CA GLY A 140 2.34 18.96 8.79
C GLY A 140 2.38 18.19 10.10
N GLU A 141 2.36 18.89 11.24
CA GLU A 141 2.33 18.27 12.58
C GLU A 141 1.10 17.37 12.80
N GLU A 142 -0.05 17.68 12.19
CA GLU A 142 -1.24 16.84 12.28
C GLU A 142 -1.05 15.45 11.65
N TYR A 143 -0.07 15.30 10.77
CA TYR A 143 0.24 14.05 10.06
C TYR A 143 1.45 13.30 10.66
N LYS A 144 2.00 13.77 11.78
CA LYS A 144 3.17 13.17 12.42
C LYS A 144 2.98 11.67 12.71
N ASN A 145 1.83 11.28 13.24
CA ASN A 145 1.55 9.86 13.52
C ASN A 145 1.49 9.02 12.25
N LEU A 146 0.96 9.58 11.16
CA LEU A 146 0.93 8.91 9.86
C LEU A 146 2.35 8.75 9.30
N CYS A 147 3.17 9.78 9.43
CA CYS A 147 4.59 9.73 9.07
C CYS A 147 5.34 8.68 9.88
N MET A 148 5.16 8.65 11.20
CA MET A 148 5.79 7.64 12.06
C MET A 148 5.37 6.22 11.70
N ALA A 149 4.09 5.99 11.38
CA ALA A 149 3.61 4.69 10.90
C ALA A 149 4.29 4.29 9.57
N ALA A 150 4.52 5.25 8.67
CA ALA A 150 5.23 5.01 7.42
C ALA A 150 6.71 4.67 7.65
N VAL A 151 7.38 5.36 8.56
CA VAL A 151 8.77 5.07 8.97
C VAL A 151 8.89 3.68 9.58
N CYS A 152 8.03 3.34 10.56
CA CYS A 152 8.02 2.01 11.17
C CYS A 152 7.81 0.90 10.13
N ARG A 153 6.90 1.10 9.18
CA ARG A 153 6.69 0.15 8.09
C ARG A 153 7.94 -0.03 7.25
N ALA A 154 8.58 1.08 6.84
CA ALA A 154 9.77 1.02 6.02
C ALA A 154 10.96 0.35 6.73
N GLN A 155 11.10 0.57 8.03
CA GLN A 155 12.09 -0.11 8.87
C GLN A 155 11.80 -1.62 8.99
N ALA A 156 10.54 -1.99 9.22
CA ALA A 156 10.12 -3.39 9.25
C ALA A 156 10.36 -4.09 7.90
N ASP A 157 10.07 -3.43 6.79
CA ASP A 157 10.33 -3.95 5.45
C ASP A 157 11.84 -4.17 5.22
N TRP A 158 12.68 -3.25 5.68
CA TRP A 158 14.13 -3.40 5.61
C TRP A 158 14.62 -4.56 6.49
N LEU A 159 14.20 -4.62 7.76
CA LEU A 159 14.61 -5.66 8.70
C LEU A 159 14.25 -7.06 8.18
N ILE A 160 13.00 -7.27 7.75
CA ILE A 160 12.53 -8.56 7.25
C ILE A 160 13.21 -8.89 5.91
N GLY A 161 13.27 -7.91 5.01
CA GLY A 161 13.85 -8.10 3.69
C GLY A 161 15.34 -8.43 3.73
N MET A 162 16.13 -7.67 4.49
CA MET A 162 17.58 -7.87 4.60
C MET A 162 17.92 -9.15 5.34
N ASN A 163 17.37 -9.34 6.53
CA ASN A 163 17.70 -10.52 7.34
C ASN A 163 17.14 -11.81 6.73
N GLY A 164 15.88 -11.81 6.30
CA GLY A 164 15.26 -12.97 5.67
C GLY A 164 15.96 -13.38 4.37
N THR A 165 16.23 -12.43 3.48
CA THR A 165 16.95 -12.71 2.22
C THR A 165 18.33 -13.30 2.48
N ARG A 166 19.09 -12.75 3.42
CA ARG A 166 20.43 -13.26 3.77
C ARG A 166 20.35 -14.63 4.42
N ALA A 167 19.45 -14.84 5.38
CA ALA A 167 19.28 -16.11 6.07
C ALA A 167 18.96 -17.26 5.10
N TYR A 168 17.96 -17.07 4.26
CA TYR A 168 17.59 -18.09 3.27
C TYR A 168 18.67 -18.29 2.20
N THR A 169 19.26 -17.21 1.69
CA THR A 169 20.32 -17.30 0.69
C THR A 169 21.54 -18.05 1.19
N THR A 170 22.01 -17.77 2.40
CA THR A 170 23.16 -18.44 3.01
C THR A 170 22.85 -19.89 3.37
N ARG A 171 21.64 -20.18 3.85
CA ARG A 171 21.23 -21.54 4.24
C ARG A 171 21.06 -22.49 3.06
N TYR A 172 20.54 -21.99 1.94
CA TYR A 172 20.22 -22.80 0.76
C TYR A 172 21.22 -22.62 -0.40
N PHE A 173 22.25 -21.80 -0.23
CA PHE A 173 23.26 -21.50 -1.26
C PHE A 173 22.67 -21.05 -2.60
N LYS A 174 21.51 -20.44 -2.56
CA LYS A 174 20.77 -19.91 -3.71
C LYS A 174 20.13 -18.58 -3.33
N ARG A 175 20.23 -17.58 -4.21
CA ARG A 175 19.61 -16.28 -3.96
C ARG A 175 18.08 -16.42 -3.83
N LEU A 176 17.61 -16.29 -2.60
CA LEU A 176 16.20 -16.36 -2.24
C LEU A 176 15.79 -15.01 -1.62
N VAL A 177 15.01 -14.24 -2.35
CA VAL A 177 14.56 -12.92 -1.89
C VAL A 177 13.35 -13.09 -1.00
N VAL A 178 13.41 -12.50 0.18
CA VAL A 178 12.32 -12.49 1.15
C VAL A 178 11.81 -11.06 1.29
N GLY A 179 10.50 -10.89 1.31
CA GLY A 179 9.86 -9.62 1.52
C GLY A 179 8.54 -9.77 2.26
N ARG A 180 8.20 -8.78 3.06
CA ARG A 180 7.01 -8.79 3.92
C ARG A 180 5.69 -8.93 3.15
N VAL A 181 5.63 -8.47 1.92
CA VAL A 181 4.44 -8.56 1.07
C VAL A 181 4.59 -9.65 0.02
N GLN A 182 5.69 -9.65 -0.73
CA GLN A 182 5.86 -10.56 -1.87
C GLN A 182 5.94 -12.03 -1.45
N THR A 183 6.58 -12.36 -0.32
CA THR A 183 6.72 -13.75 0.13
C THR A 183 5.38 -14.36 0.55
N PRO A 184 4.55 -13.71 1.40
CA PRO A 184 3.21 -14.20 1.69
C PRO A 184 2.31 -14.29 0.45
N THR A 185 2.41 -13.33 -0.46
CA THR A 185 1.63 -13.38 -1.71
C THR A 185 2.01 -14.59 -2.56
N LEU A 186 3.32 -14.86 -2.69
CA LEU A 186 3.80 -16.05 -3.39
C LEU A 186 3.34 -17.34 -2.70
N ALA A 187 3.38 -17.39 -1.36
CA ALA A 187 2.91 -18.55 -0.60
C ALA A 187 1.42 -18.82 -0.85
N MET A 188 0.59 -17.78 -0.83
CA MET A 188 -0.85 -17.91 -1.15
C MET A 188 -1.09 -18.45 -2.57
N LEU A 189 -0.28 -18.00 -3.54
CA LEU A 189 -0.37 -18.52 -4.92
C LEU A 189 0.08 -19.98 -4.99
N ALA A 190 1.17 -20.35 -4.32
CA ALA A 190 1.67 -21.72 -4.27
C ALA A 190 0.67 -22.67 -3.62
N GLU A 191 0.10 -22.29 -2.47
CA GLU A 191 -0.95 -23.06 -1.79
C GLU A 191 -2.21 -23.21 -2.67
N ARG A 192 -2.58 -22.16 -3.39
CA ARG A 192 -3.70 -22.23 -4.33
C ARG A 192 -3.43 -23.19 -5.45
N GLN A 193 -2.23 -23.16 -6.02
CA GLN A 193 -1.80 -24.08 -7.08
C GLN A 193 -1.82 -25.53 -6.59
N GLU A 194 -1.27 -25.79 -5.41
CA GLU A 194 -1.26 -27.13 -4.80
C GLU A 194 -2.69 -27.67 -4.61
N ARG A 195 -3.62 -26.84 -4.13
CA ARG A 195 -5.03 -27.22 -4.00
C ARG A 195 -5.69 -27.54 -5.34
N ILE A 196 -5.27 -26.88 -6.43
CA ILE A 196 -5.77 -27.18 -7.78
C ILE A 196 -5.21 -28.50 -8.29
N GLU A 197 -3.91 -28.74 -8.10
CA GLU A 197 -3.23 -29.96 -8.57
C GLU A 197 -3.70 -31.22 -7.81
N HIS A 198 -3.98 -31.08 -6.52
CA HIS A 198 -4.47 -32.15 -5.66
C HIS A 198 -5.99 -32.11 -5.43
N PHE A 199 -6.72 -31.44 -6.34
CA PHE A 199 -8.16 -31.30 -6.19
C PHE A 199 -8.86 -32.67 -6.26
N GLN A 200 -9.53 -33.02 -5.18
CA GLN A 200 -10.39 -34.20 -5.11
C GLN A 200 -11.86 -33.78 -5.32
N LYS A 201 -12.53 -34.47 -6.24
CA LYS A 201 -13.93 -34.22 -6.46
C LYS A 201 -14.74 -34.85 -5.32
N GLU A 202 -15.49 -34.05 -4.60
CA GLU A 202 -16.46 -34.50 -3.62
C GLU A 202 -17.86 -34.31 -4.18
N ALA A 203 -18.64 -35.38 -4.21
CA ALA A 203 -20.04 -35.31 -4.59
C ALA A 203 -20.88 -34.79 -3.42
N PHE A 204 -21.83 -33.94 -3.72
CA PHE A 204 -22.85 -33.55 -2.78
C PHE A 204 -24.20 -33.54 -3.48
N TYR A 205 -25.26 -33.74 -2.71
CA TYR A 205 -26.63 -33.86 -3.19
C TYR A 205 -27.45 -32.74 -2.57
N LYS A 206 -28.51 -32.36 -3.27
CA LYS A 206 -29.51 -31.41 -2.76
C LYS A 206 -30.91 -31.91 -3.08
N VAL A 207 -31.82 -31.78 -2.14
CA VAL A 207 -33.24 -32.06 -2.35
C VAL A 207 -33.96 -30.74 -2.60
N ALA A 208 -34.61 -30.64 -3.75
CA ALA A 208 -35.45 -29.51 -4.10
C ALA A 208 -36.94 -29.93 -3.96
N LEU A 209 -37.67 -29.17 -3.16
CA LEU A 209 -39.12 -29.34 -2.97
C LEU A 209 -39.83 -28.20 -3.71
N THR A 210 -40.86 -28.55 -4.49
CA THR A 210 -41.65 -27.53 -5.21
C THR A 210 -43.15 -27.87 -5.15
N ASP A 211 -43.97 -26.85 -4.99
CA ASP A 211 -45.41 -26.91 -5.14
C ASP A 211 -45.89 -26.30 -6.47
N GLY A 212 -44.97 -26.01 -7.39
CA GLY A 212 -45.21 -25.34 -8.66
C GLY A 212 -45.16 -23.79 -8.60
N LYS A 213 -45.18 -23.18 -7.42
CA LYS A 213 -45.06 -21.73 -7.19
C LYS A 213 -43.82 -21.36 -6.39
N LEU A 214 -43.49 -22.19 -5.42
CA LEU A 214 -42.36 -22.00 -4.55
C LEU A 214 -41.41 -23.20 -4.66
N THR A 215 -40.11 -22.96 -4.76
CA THR A 215 -39.09 -24.00 -4.70
C THR A 215 -38.18 -23.72 -3.52
N VAL A 216 -38.02 -24.73 -2.67
CA VAL A 216 -37.10 -24.70 -1.51
C VAL A 216 -36.05 -25.76 -1.74
N VAL A 217 -34.79 -25.42 -1.50
CA VAL A 217 -33.66 -26.33 -1.71
C VAL A 217 -32.96 -26.57 -0.38
N SER A 218 -32.64 -27.83 -0.10
CA SER A 218 -31.87 -28.19 1.10
C SER A 218 -30.43 -27.64 1.08
N GLU A 219 -29.76 -27.68 2.20
CA GLU A 219 -28.30 -27.57 2.25
C GLU A 219 -27.67 -28.79 1.56
N ASN A 220 -26.33 -28.75 1.41
CA ASN A 220 -25.56 -29.84 0.82
C ASN A 220 -25.64 -31.09 1.71
N ILE A 221 -26.01 -32.21 1.11
CA ILE A 221 -26.05 -33.53 1.73
C ILE A 221 -24.89 -34.35 1.14
N ALA A 222 -24.03 -34.88 2.00
CA ALA A 222 -22.83 -35.58 1.56
C ALA A 222 -23.09 -37.00 0.99
N ASN A 223 -24.25 -37.59 1.28
CA ASN A 223 -24.57 -38.96 0.97
C ASN A 223 -25.86 -39.02 0.12
N GLU A 224 -25.81 -39.78 -0.99
CA GLU A 224 -26.91 -39.95 -1.93
C GLU A 224 -28.09 -40.64 -1.26
N GLU A 225 -27.84 -41.69 -0.50
CA GLU A 225 -28.91 -42.43 0.22
C GLU A 225 -29.69 -41.54 1.19
N ALA A 226 -28.97 -40.62 1.87
CA ALA A 226 -29.60 -39.66 2.79
C ALA A 226 -30.42 -38.63 2.03
N ALA A 227 -29.96 -38.21 0.84
CA ALA A 227 -30.74 -37.30 -0.02
C ALA A 227 -31.98 -37.97 -0.57
N ASP A 228 -31.90 -39.23 -1.01
CA ASP A 228 -33.02 -40.00 -1.50
C ASP A 228 -34.04 -40.26 -0.38
N LEU A 229 -33.59 -40.62 0.82
CA LEU A 229 -34.45 -40.80 1.98
C LEU A 229 -35.19 -39.51 2.33
N LEU A 230 -34.49 -38.37 2.34
CA LEU A 230 -35.10 -37.07 2.59
C LEU A 230 -36.13 -36.72 1.51
N ALA A 231 -35.80 -36.94 0.24
CA ALA A 231 -36.73 -36.74 -0.87
C ALA A 231 -37.96 -37.58 -0.75
N ALA A 232 -37.82 -38.88 -0.42
CA ALA A 232 -38.95 -39.82 -0.22
C ALA A 232 -39.84 -39.42 0.96
N LEU A 233 -39.25 -38.98 2.07
CA LEU A 233 -40.00 -38.52 3.25
C LEU A 233 -40.77 -37.22 2.98
N CYS A 234 -40.25 -36.35 2.15
CA CYS A 234 -40.88 -35.06 1.83
C CYS A 234 -41.93 -35.18 0.72
N ASN A 235 -41.83 -36.20 -0.16
CA ASN A 235 -42.69 -36.33 -1.29
C ASN A 235 -44.16 -36.68 -0.85
N GLY A 236 -45.12 -35.85 -1.26
CA GLY A 236 -46.53 -35.99 -0.87
C GLY A 236 -46.85 -35.56 0.57
N SER A 237 -45.85 -35.06 1.32
CA SER A 237 -46.05 -34.56 2.68
C SER A 237 -46.52 -33.10 2.69
N THR A 238 -47.15 -32.68 3.79
CA THR A 238 -47.57 -31.29 3.98
C THR A 238 -46.41 -30.48 4.53
N ALA A 239 -45.99 -29.42 3.81
CA ALA A 239 -45.02 -28.48 4.28
C ALA A 239 -45.69 -27.35 5.08
N VAL A 240 -45.16 -27.04 6.26
CA VAL A 240 -45.65 -25.95 7.12
C VAL A 240 -44.58 -24.89 7.24
N VAL A 241 -44.91 -23.63 6.88
CA VAL A 241 -44.03 -22.51 7.09
C VAL A 241 -44.02 -22.14 8.56
N THR A 242 -42.95 -22.44 9.28
CA THR A 242 -42.84 -22.20 10.72
C THR A 242 -42.36 -20.77 11.03
N GLN A 243 -41.66 -20.15 10.10
CA GLN A 243 -41.16 -18.77 10.29
C GLN A 243 -41.05 -18.04 8.94
N MET A 244 -41.50 -16.81 8.91
CA MET A 244 -41.27 -15.90 7.80
C MET A 244 -40.60 -14.60 8.32
N LYS A 245 -39.45 -14.26 7.77
CA LYS A 245 -38.73 -13.03 8.12
C LYS A 245 -38.60 -12.15 6.89
N LYS A 246 -39.13 -10.93 6.98
CA LYS A 246 -38.98 -9.93 5.94
C LYS A 246 -37.88 -8.95 6.33
N GLU A 247 -36.77 -8.99 5.63
CA GLU A 247 -35.65 -8.05 5.85
C GLU A 247 -35.54 -7.05 4.71
N ARG A 248 -35.42 -5.78 5.05
CA ARG A 248 -35.06 -4.73 4.10
C ARG A 248 -33.54 -4.65 4.03
N LYS A 249 -32.94 -5.16 2.97
CA LYS A 249 -31.50 -4.99 2.72
C LYS A 249 -31.29 -3.79 1.81
N LYS A 250 -30.40 -2.87 2.23
CA LYS A 250 -29.87 -1.82 1.36
C LYS A 250 -28.59 -2.35 0.73
N SER A 251 -28.57 -2.54 -0.57
CA SER A 251 -27.35 -2.80 -1.33
C SER A 251 -26.85 -1.45 -1.85
N PHE A 252 -25.68 -1.07 -1.43
CA PHE A 252 -25.01 0.10 -1.99
C PHE A 252 -24.16 -0.34 -3.19
N PRO A 253 -23.97 0.53 -4.19
CA PRO A 253 -23.00 0.25 -5.24
C PRO A 253 -21.61 0.03 -4.63
N PRO A 254 -20.77 -0.82 -5.24
CA PRO A 254 -19.39 -0.97 -4.78
C PRO A 254 -18.68 0.39 -4.80
N LYS A 255 -17.76 0.60 -3.87
CA LYS A 255 -16.92 1.79 -3.89
C LYS A 255 -16.16 1.84 -5.22
N LEU A 256 -16.02 3.03 -5.78
CA LEU A 256 -15.13 3.24 -6.91
C LEU A 256 -13.71 2.86 -6.51
N TYR A 257 -12.93 2.38 -7.48
CA TYR A 257 -11.52 2.14 -7.27
C TYR A 257 -10.85 3.45 -6.86
N ASP A 258 -10.08 3.40 -5.79
CA ASP A 258 -9.25 4.51 -5.34
C ASP A 258 -7.87 4.39 -5.99
N LEU A 259 -7.23 5.54 -6.23
CA LEU A 259 -5.89 5.62 -6.81
C LEU A 259 -4.77 5.49 -5.74
N THR A 260 -5.12 5.17 -4.51
CA THR A 260 -4.17 5.00 -3.40
C THR A 260 -3.62 3.59 -3.31
#